data_477eaa40346558c5d5b5e73484e8ea49
#
_entry.id   477eaa40346558c5d5b5e73484e8ea49
#
_cell.length_a   1.000
_cell.length_b   1.000
_cell.length_c   1.000
_cell.angle_alpha   90.00
_cell.angle_beta   90.00
_cell.angle_gamma   90.00
#
_symmetry.space_group_name_H-M   'P 1'
#
loop_
_entity.id
_entity.type
_entity.pdbx_description
1 polymer ?
#
loop_
_entity_poly.entity_id
_entity_poly.type
_entity_poly.pdbx_seq_one_letter_code
_entity_poly.pdbx_strand_id
1 'polypeptide(L)'
;MTTIHLSQTTTATPGQFVAGLTDFGPGRSKLFGNSADGYLKVHDQGPGQADVTEGSRGVWERLHYDWSDPNRIVMTTTDSNVWGGGSGHTYTLTRQPNGTTVVDVVVVREGKNLKGRLIAIAVSIIGKQFLGRELGKTIKAIEARNYAGSA
;
A
#
# COMPACT_ATOMS: atom_id res chain seq x y z
N MET A 1 -12.00 -2.55 15.37
CA MET A 1 -10.89 -2.01 14.57
C MET A 1 -9.70 -2.95 14.66
N THR A 2 -9.11 -3.27 13.54
CA THR A 2 -7.94 -4.17 13.46
C THR A 2 -6.73 -3.38 13.02
N THR A 3 -5.61 -3.52 13.74
CA THR A 3 -4.34 -2.87 13.41
C THR A 3 -3.26 -3.92 13.24
N ILE A 4 -2.53 -3.87 12.12
CA ILE A 4 -1.45 -4.80 11.82
C ILE A 4 -0.18 -4.01 11.56
N HIS A 5 0.92 -4.45 12.17
CA HIS A 5 2.24 -3.89 11.97
C HIS A 5 3.11 -4.87 11.20
N LEU A 6 3.75 -4.38 10.14
CA LEU A 6 4.68 -5.15 9.31
C LEU A 6 6.01 -4.40 9.22
N SER A 7 7.10 -5.13 9.10
CA SER A 7 8.42 -4.55 8.88
C SER A 7 9.25 -5.47 7.98
N GLN A 8 9.78 -4.91 6.91
CA GLN A 8 10.66 -5.64 5.99
C GLN A 8 11.77 -4.72 5.50
N THR A 9 12.85 -5.31 4.99
CA THR A 9 14.00 -4.58 4.47
C THR A 9 14.05 -4.70 2.96
N THR A 10 14.42 -3.62 2.29
CA THR A 10 14.59 -3.58 0.83
C THR A 10 15.92 -2.94 0.45
N THR A 11 16.46 -3.33 -0.70
CA THR A 11 17.62 -2.67 -1.32
C THR A 11 17.25 -1.37 -2.02
N ALA A 12 15.97 -1.11 -2.25
CA ALA A 12 15.50 0.14 -2.85
C ALA A 12 15.74 1.32 -1.91
N THR A 13 16.03 2.49 -2.47
CA THR A 13 16.06 3.73 -1.70
C THR A 13 14.65 4.15 -1.31
N PRO A 14 14.47 5.01 -0.29
CA PRO A 14 13.14 5.56 0.01
C PRO A 14 12.47 6.18 -1.22
N GLY A 15 13.20 6.97 -2.01
CA GLY A 15 12.65 7.58 -3.23
C GLY A 15 12.22 6.57 -4.28
N GLN A 16 12.97 5.49 -4.45
CA GLN A 16 12.61 4.40 -5.36
C GLN A 16 11.35 3.66 -4.89
N PHE A 17 11.23 3.44 -3.59
CA PHE A 17 10.05 2.79 -3.02
C PHE A 17 8.80 3.66 -3.20
N VAL A 18 8.91 4.95 -2.88
CA VAL A 18 7.81 5.92 -3.07
C VAL A 18 7.41 5.97 -4.55
N ALA A 19 8.37 6.08 -5.46
CA ALA A 19 8.09 6.13 -6.90
C ALA A 19 7.36 4.88 -7.39
N GLY A 20 7.72 3.70 -6.89
CA GLY A 20 7.03 2.45 -7.23
C GLY A 20 5.62 2.39 -6.67
N LEU A 21 5.45 2.69 -5.39
CA LEU A 21 4.16 2.59 -4.72
C LEU A 21 3.15 3.64 -5.22
N THR A 22 3.63 4.78 -5.70
CA THR A 22 2.81 5.87 -6.24
C THR A 22 2.75 5.90 -7.77
N ASP A 23 3.18 4.84 -8.42
CA ASP A 23 2.99 4.66 -9.86
C ASP A 23 1.60 4.08 -10.11
N PHE A 24 0.69 4.91 -10.60
CA PHE A 24 -0.69 4.55 -10.91
C PHE A 24 -0.90 4.23 -12.40
N GLY A 25 0.17 3.99 -13.13
CA GLY A 25 0.14 3.64 -14.54
C GLY A 25 -0.26 2.18 -14.80
N PRO A 26 -0.31 1.77 -16.08
CA PRO A 26 -0.62 0.39 -16.45
C PRO A 26 0.32 -0.61 -15.77
N GLY A 27 -0.21 -1.75 -15.37
CA GLY A 27 0.57 -2.80 -14.72
C GLY A 27 0.78 -2.61 -13.22
N ARG A 28 0.06 -1.68 -12.59
CA ARG A 28 0.14 -1.46 -11.14
C ARG A 28 -0.13 -2.73 -10.33
N SER A 29 -0.97 -3.64 -10.84
CA SER A 29 -1.25 -4.92 -10.18
C SER A 29 0.01 -5.77 -9.96
N LYS A 30 1.05 -5.57 -10.76
CA LYS A 30 2.35 -6.25 -10.59
C LYS A 30 3.17 -5.66 -9.45
N LEU A 31 2.95 -4.38 -9.14
CA LEU A 31 3.60 -3.70 -8.03
C LEU A 31 2.80 -3.82 -6.73
N PHE A 32 1.48 -3.78 -6.83
CA PHE A 32 0.60 -3.78 -5.68
C PHE A 32 -0.59 -4.70 -5.97
N GLY A 33 -0.54 -5.91 -5.44
CA GLY A 33 -1.47 -7.00 -5.79
C GLY A 33 -2.94 -6.73 -5.45
N ASN A 34 -3.22 -5.80 -4.53
CA ASN A 34 -4.59 -5.41 -4.19
C ASN A 34 -5.16 -4.36 -5.12
N SER A 35 -4.39 -3.93 -6.12
CA SER A 35 -4.82 -2.92 -7.10
C SER A 35 -4.94 -3.57 -8.48
N ALA A 36 -6.08 -4.22 -8.73
CA ALA A 36 -6.37 -4.80 -10.04
C ALA A 36 -6.64 -3.69 -11.06
N ASP A 37 -6.16 -3.88 -12.29
CA ASP A 37 -6.24 -2.86 -13.35
C ASP A 37 -7.69 -2.41 -13.63
N GLY A 38 -8.66 -3.33 -13.55
CA GLY A 38 -10.07 -3.01 -13.77
C GLY A 38 -10.73 -2.16 -12.68
N TYR A 39 -10.12 -2.03 -11.52
CA TYR A 39 -10.60 -1.23 -10.40
C TYR A 39 -9.91 0.13 -10.33
N LEU A 40 -8.73 0.26 -10.91
CA LEU A 40 -7.90 1.45 -10.75
C LEU A 40 -8.51 2.66 -11.45
N LYS A 41 -8.74 3.73 -10.69
CA LYS A 41 -9.20 5.00 -11.21
C LYS A 41 -8.50 6.13 -10.48
N VAL A 42 -7.73 6.92 -11.23
CA VAL A 42 -7.06 8.10 -10.68
C VAL A 42 -8.00 9.29 -10.81
N HIS A 43 -8.44 9.84 -9.67
CA HIS A 43 -9.35 10.99 -9.63
C HIS A 43 -8.58 12.30 -9.66
N ASP A 44 -7.42 12.33 -8.99
CA ASP A 44 -6.53 13.49 -8.94
C ASP A 44 -5.12 13.02 -8.61
N GLN A 45 -4.12 13.74 -9.09
CA GLN A 45 -2.72 13.42 -8.84
C GLN A 45 -1.87 14.69 -8.91
N GLY A 46 -1.04 14.87 -7.89
CA GLY A 46 -0.06 15.93 -7.79
C GLY A 46 1.32 15.38 -7.44
N PRO A 47 2.32 16.27 -7.24
CA PRO A 47 3.69 15.83 -6.97
C PRO A 47 3.89 15.15 -5.60
N GLY A 48 2.99 15.35 -4.66
CA GLY A 48 3.09 14.75 -3.30
C GLY A 48 1.80 14.14 -2.81
N GLN A 49 0.79 13.99 -3.67
CA GLN A 49 -0.51 13.44 -3.29
C GLN A 49 -1.25 12.84 -4.47
N ALA A 50 -2.19 11.97 -4.19
CA ALA A 50 -3.10 11.44 -5.19
C ALA A 50 -4.41 11.01 -4.53
N ASP A 51 -5.47 11.00 -5.32
CA ASP A 51 -6.79 10.50 -4.93
C ASP A 51 -7.16 9.42 -5.95
N VAL A 52 -7.21 8.17 -5.49
CA VAL A 52 -7.40 7.02 -6.38
C VAL A 52 -8.39 6.03 -5.79
N THR A 53 -9.11 5.34 -6.67
CA THR A 53 -9.89 4.15 -6.30
C THR A 53 -9.12 2.92 -6.73
N GLU A 54 -8.96 1.98 -5.83
CA GLU A 54 -8.28 0.71 -6.03
C GLU A 54 -9.11 -0.42 -5.46
N GLY A 55 -8.87 -1.62 -5.92
CA GLY A 55 -9.54 -2.78 -5.38
C GLY A 55 -9.28 -4.06 -6.16
N SER A 56 -9.84 -5.13 -5.65
CA SER A 56 -9.80 -6.46 -6.26
C SER A 56 -10.87 -7.35 -5.63
N ARG A 57 -11.34 -8.34 -6.38
CA ARG A 57 -12.22 -9.41 -5.87
C ARG A 57 -13.50 -8.87 -5.19
N GLY A 58 -14.10 -7.82 -5.74
CA GLY A 58 -15.36 -7.28 -5.23
C GLY A 58 -15.20 -6.32 -4.04
N VAL A 59 -14.00 -6.01 -3.63
CA VAL A 59 -13.70 -5.02 -2.60
C VAL A 59 -12.98 -3.84 -3.24
N TRP A 60 -13.51 -2.65 -3.05
CA TRP A 60 -12.87 -1.43 -3.55
C TRP A 60 -12.78 -0.39 -2.43
N GLU A 61 -11.81 0.48 -2.54
CA GLU A 61 -11.68 1.64 -1.66
C GLU A 61 -11.11 2.83 -2.41
N ARG A 62 -11.59 4.00 -2.05
CA ARG A 62 -11.05 5.27 -2.50
C ARG A 62 -10.06 5.74 -1.45
N LEU A 63 -8.85 6.03 -1.89
CA LEU A 63 -7.73 6.34 -1.02
C LEU A 63 -7.17 7.70 -1.37
N HIS A 64 -6.91 8.49 -0.33
CA HIS A 64 -6.08 9.67 -0.45
C HIS A 64 -4.65 9.28 -0.05
N TYR A 65 -3.73 9.40 -1.01
CA TYR A 65 -2.30 9.18 -0.81
C TYR A 65 -1.63 10.51 -0.52
N ASP A 66 -0.76 10.53 0.48
CA ASP A 66 0.09 11.68 0.79
C ASP A 66 1.52 11.19 1.01
N TRP A 67 2.45 11.68 0.18
CA TRP A 67 3.89 11.41 0.30
C TRP A 67 4.68 12.71 0.26
N SER A 68 4.11 13.79 0.78
CA SER A 68 4.80 15.08 0.93
C SER A 68 6.03 14.98 1.82
N ASP A 69 6.03 14.05 2.79
CA ASP A 69 7.24 13.61 3.49
C ASP A 69 7.91 12.53 2.64
N PRO A 70 9.17 12.72 2.18
CA PRO A 70 9.86 11.76 1.30
C PRO A 70 10.15 10.41 1.94
N ASN A 71 10.00 10.27 3.26
CA ASN A 71 10.20 9.02 3.98
C ASN A 71 8.91 8.41 4.50
N ARG A 72 7.76 8.90 4.03
CA ARG A 72 6.47 8.45 4.54
C ARG A 72 5.40 8.50 3.47
N ILE A 73 4.59 7.46 3.40
CA ILE A 73 3.41 7.42 2.55
C ILE A 73 2.21 7.13 3.45
N VAL A 74 1.24 8.03 3.46
CA VAL A 74 -0.01 7.88 4.22
C VAL A 74 -1.14 7.67 3.22
N MET A 75 -1.87 6.57 3.37
CA MET A 75 -3.05 6.27 2.58
C MET A 75 -4.25 6.25 3.50
N THR A 76 -5.17 7.17 3.29
CA THR A 76 -6.39 7.30 4.10
C THR A 76 -7.59 6.85 3.27
N THR A 77 -8.39 5.94 3.80
CA THR A 77 -9.62 5.50 3.16
C THR A 77 -10.67 6.61 3.26
N THR A 78 -11.09 7.14 2.12
CA THR A 78 -12.12 8.18 2.05
C THR A 78 -13.49 7.63 1.68
N ASP A 79 -13.53 6.49 0.98
CA ASP A 79 -14.76 5.75 0.67
C ASP A 79 -14.42 4.29 0.38
N SER A 80 -15.37 3.39 0.58
CA SER A 80 -15.22 1.97 0.31
C SER A 80 -16.57 1.27 0.40
N ASN A 81 -16.69 0.13 -0.25
CA ASN A 81 -17.89 -0.71 -0.07
C ASN A 81 -17.86 -1.54 1.22
N VAL A 82 -16.75 -1.62 1.92
CA VAL A 82 -16.61 -2.43 3.15
C VAL A 82 -15.86 -1.73 4.29
N TRP A 83 -14.99 -0.74 4.00
CA TRP A 83 -14.15 -0.10 5.00
C TRP A 83 -14.66 1.28 5.41
N GLY A 84 -14.56 1.59 6.70
CA GLY A 84 -14.88 2.90 7.24
C GLY A 84 -13.70 3.86 7.20
N GLY A 85 -13.96 5.12 7.53
CA GLY A 85 -12.99 6.22 7.46
C GLY A 85 -11.82 6.15 8.45
N GLY A 86 -11.87 5.22 9.43
CA GLY A 86 -10.73 4.94 10.30
C GLY A 86 -9.68 4.03 9.66
N SER A 87 -9.96 3.49 8.47
CA SER A 87 -9.07 2.58 7.76
C SER A 87 -7.99 3.32 6.99
N GLY A 88 -6.87 2.64 6.76
CA GLY A 88 -5.79 3.17 5.96
C GLY A 88 -4.49 2.42 6.15
N HIS A 89 -3.47 2.89 5.44
CA HIS A 89 -2.10 2.36 5.53
C HIS A 89 -1.14 3.49 5.75
N THR A 90 -0.09 3.25 6.57
CA THR A 90 1.03 4.18 6.70
C THR A 90 2.33 3.41 6.48
N TYR A 91 3.12 3.86 5.52
CA TYR A 91 4.47 3.35 5.24
C TYR A 91 5.48 4.35 5.77
N THR A 92 6.41 3.89 6.61
CA THR A 92 7.54 4.68 7.09
C THR A 92 8.83 4.05 6.59
N LEU A 93 9.67 4.83 5.95
CA LEU A 93 10.88 4.37 5.28
C LEU A 93 12.11 4.90 6.03
N THR A 94 12.98 3.99 6.49
CA THR A 94 14.18 4.35 7.25
C THR A 94 15.41 3.83 6.55
N ARG A 95 16.25 4.76 6.07
CA ARG A 95 17.52 4.42 5.44
C ARG A 95 18.48 3.89 6.50
N GLN A 96 19.14 2.75 6.20
CA GLN A 96 20.11 2.12 7.08
C GLN A 96 21.55 2.47 6.64
N PRO A 97 22.52 2.44 7.58
CA PRO A 97 23.93 2.70 7.23
C PRO A 97 24.50 1.74 6.18
N ASN A 98 23.97 0.52 6.09
CA ASN A 98 24.42 -0.47 5.11
C ASN A 98 23.82 -0.26 3.70
N GLY A 99 23.07 0.82 3.49
CA GLY A 99 22.49 1.13 2.19
C GLY A 99 21.12 0.51 1.92
N THR A 100 20.57 -0.28 2.85
CA THR A 100 19.21 -0.79 2.74
C THR A 100 18.19 0.19 3.34
N THR A 101 16.92 -0.05 3.10
CA THR A 101 15.80 0.71 3.68
C THR A 101 14.91 -0.24 4.46
N VAL A 102 14.57 0.12 5.68
CA VAL A 102 13.53 -0.57 6.45
C VAL A 102 12.18 0.04 6.08
N VAL A 103 11.25 -0.83 5.70
CA VAL A 103 9.86 -0.46 5.36
C VAL A 103 8.97 -0.91 6.51
N ASP A 104 8.48 0.04 7.29
CA ASP A 104 7.52 -0.22 8.36
C ASP A 104 6.13 0.15 7.87
N VAL A 105 5.17 -0.77 8.02
CA VAL A 105 3.80 -0.58 7.56
C VAL A 105 2.84 -0.77 8.70
N VAL A 106 1.92 0.17 8.87
CA VAL A 106 0.78 0.06 9.76
C VAL A 106 -0.48 0.01 8.91
N VAL A 107 -1.23 -1.09 9.03
CA VAL A 107 -2.51 -1.28 8.32
C VAL A 107 -3.62 -1.22 9.35
N VAL A 108 -4.58 -0.32 9.15
CA VAL A 108 -5.77 -0.20 10.01
C VAL A 108 -6.99 -0.55 9.18
N ARG A 109 -7.82 -1.44 9.71
CA ARG A 109 -9.07 -1.86 9.06
C ARG A 109 -10.24 -1.70 10.02
N GLU A 110 -11.21 -0.88 9.62
CA GLU A 110 -12.47 -0.66 10.32
C GLU A 110 -13.59 -1.06 9.36
N GLY A 111 -14.33 -2.13 9.72
CA GLY A 111 -15.48 -2.56 8.90
C GLY A 111 -16.66 -1.62 9.09
N LYS A 112 -17.22 -1.10 8.02
CA LYS A 112 -18.37 -0.20 8.07
C LYS A 112 -19.73 -0.92 7.99
N ASN A 113 -19.71 -2.20 7.62
CA ASN A 113 -20.91 -3.04 7.52
C ASN A 113 -20.57 -4.48 7.93
N LEU A 114 -21.56 -5.37 7.90
CA LEU A 114 -21.35 -6.76 8.32
C LEU A 114 -20.25 -7.44 7.50
N LYS A 115 -20.27 -7.28 6.18
CA LYS A 115 -19.23 -7.84 5.30
C LYS A 115 -17.84 -7.33 5.67
N GLY A 116 -17.69 -6.03 5.87
CA GLY A 116 -16.43 -5.43 6.28
C GLY A 116 -15.96 -5.90 7.64
N ARG A 117 -16.86 -6.06 8.60
CA ARG A 117 -16.53 -6.58 9.94
C ARG A 117 -16.06 -8.02 9.88
N LEU A 118 -16.69 -8.87 9.06
CA LEU A 118 -16.26 -10.26 8.88
C LEU A 118 -14.88 -10.33 8.23
N ILE A 119 -14.62 -9.51 7.22
CA ILE A 119 -13.30 -9.43 6.58
C ILE A 119 -12.25 -8.94 7.59
N ALA A 120 -12.57 -7.93 8.41
CA ALA A 120 -11.66 -7.42 9.45
C ALA A 120 -11.31 -8.49 10.49
N ILE A 121 -12.26 -9.34 10.87
CA ILE A 121 -12.01 -10.47 11.77
C ILE A 121 -11.04 -11.46 11.11
N ALA A 122 -11.26 -11.82 9.84
CA ALA A 122 -10.35 -12.70 9.10
C ALA A 122 -8.94 -12.10 9.02
N VAL A 123 -8.85 -10.80 8.73
CA VAL A 123 -7.57 -10.07 8.69
C VAL A 123 -6.88 -10.08 10.06
N SER A 124 -7.63 -10.01 11.18
CA SER A 124 -7.03 -10.07 12.51
C SER A 124 -6.41 -11.42 12.83
N ILE A 125 -6.89 -12.49 12.20
CA ILE A 125 -6.42 -13.87 12.45
C ILE A 125 -5.24 -14.22 11.55
N ILE A 126 -5.34 -13.97 10.25
CA ILE A 126 -4.35 -14.41 9.25
C ILE A 126 -3.65 -13.26 8.54
N GLY A 127 -4.07 -12.01 8.78
CA GLY A 127 -3.67 -10.86 7.97
C GLY A 127 -2.19 -10.56 8.03
N LYS A 128 -1.52 -10.76 9.17
CA LYS A 128 -0.10 -10.48 9.30
C LYS A 128 0.74 -11.33 8.33
N GLN A 129 0.42 -12.61 8.21
CA GLN A 129 1.11 -13.51 7.28
C GLN A 129 0.76 -13.18 5.82
N PHE A 130 -0.51 -12.96 5.54
CA PHE A 130 -0.98 -12.63 4.20
C PHE A 130 -0.42 -11.28 3.73
N LEU A 131 -0.58 -10.24 4.53
CA LEU A 131 -0.11 -8.89 4.19
C LEU A 131 1.42 -8.83 4.15
N GLY A 132 2.10 -9.59 4.99
CA GLY A 132 3.56 -9.71 4.94
C GLY A 132 4.04 -10.31 3.63
N ARG A 133 3.37 -11.33 3.12
CA ARG A 133 3.66 -11.91 1.79
C ARG A 133 3.40 -10.91 0.67
N GLU A 134 2.29 -10.20 0.74
CA GLU A 134 1.94 -9.18 -0.26
C GLU A 134 2.94 -8.03 -0.25
N LEU A 135 3.36 -7.56 0.92
CA LEU A 135 4.41 -6.56 1.04
C LEU A 135 5.73 -7.07 0.44
N GLY A 136 6.10 -8.32 0.69
CA GLY A 136 7.28 -8.93 0.12
C GLY A 136 7.25 -8.96 -1.40
N LYS A 137 6.10 -9.27 -2.01
CA LYS A 137 5.93 -9.23 -3.47
C LYS A 137 6.08 -7.81 -4.02
N THR A 138 5.49 -6.83 -3.34
CA THR A 138 5.61 -5.42 -3.71
C THR A 138 7.06 -4.96 -3.66
N ILE A 139 7.77 -5.29 -2.59
CA ILE A 139 9.20 -4.98 -2.42
C ILE A 139 10.02 -5.59 -3.56
N LYS A 140 9.84 -6.87 -3.85
CA LYS A 140 10.54 -7.56 -4.93
C LYS A 140 10.27 -6.93 -6.30
N ALA A 141 9.02 -6.56 -6.56
CA ALA A 141 8.65 -5.91 -7.82
C ALA A 141 9.32 -4.53 -7.96
N ILE A 142 9.38 -3.76 -6.88
CA ILE A 142 10.06 -2.46 -6.88
C ILE A 142 11.58 -2.64 -7.07
N GLU A 143 12.19 -3.61 -6.39
CA GLU A 143 13.62 -3.93 -6.54
C GLU A 143 13.95 -4.32 -7.98
N ALA A 144 13.14 -5.19 -8.59
CA ALA A 144 13.34 -5.64 -9.96
C ALA A 144 13.22 -4.48 -10.97
N ARG A 145 12.26 -3.59 -10.77
CA ARG A 145 12.06 -2.38 -11.58
C ARG A 145 13.29 -1.49 -11.55
N ASN A 146 13.86 -1.26 -10.37
CA ASN A 146 15.00 -0.37 -10.21
C ASN A 146 16.30 -1.01 -10.68
N TYR A 147 16.47 -2.32 -10.51
CA TYR A 147 17.58 -3.06 -11.05
C TYR A 147 17.59 -2.99 -12.60
N ALA A 148 16.46 -3.23 -13.25
CA ALA A 148 16.34 -3.13 -14.70
C ALA A 148 16.59 -1.69 -15.19
N GLY A 149 16.14 -0.66 -14.43
CA GLY A 149 16.35 0.74 -14.76
C GLY A 149 17.78 1.23 -14.55
N SER A 150 18.60 0.53 -13.76
CA SER A 150 19.99 0.87 -13.51
C SER A 150 20.97 0.20 -14.48
N ALA A 151 20.49 -0.71 -15.28
CA ALA A 151 21.23 -1.34 -16.36
C ALA A 151 21.13 -0.50 -17.65
#